data_89768f5984267efcc0bc20ed9f15d014
#
_entry.id   89768f5984267efcc0bc20ed9f15d014
#
_cell.length_a   1.000
_cell.length_b   1.000
_cell.length_c   1.000
_cell.angle_alpha   90.00
_cell.angle_beta   90.00
_cell.angle_gamma   90.00
#
_symmetry.space_group_name_H-M   'P 1'
#
loop_
_entity.id
_entity.type
_entity.pdbx_description
1 polymer ?
#
loop_
_entity_poly.entity_id
_entity_poly.type
_entity_poly.pdbx_seq_one_letter_code
_entity_poly.pdbx_strand_id
1 'polypeptide(L)'
;MSAATAESKTSYILDKLQSLSGVIPIGAYLVDHLWSNSYALVSIEKYNQISGDLQTVPWRIGVEAAVLWLPLLFHSLYGFYIWSKGKSNVLSHPWMSNWMYVLQRWSGMIAFVFIGWHLYTERFGGHGVTRYAGVAQDMANPWYVAAYIIGVVACSFHLGNGLWNFACKWGIAITPKAQRAAGWFGALVGVSCTLAGIVVVIGFHYAWFPLGGYVQ
;
A
#
# COMPACT_ATOMS: atom_id res chain seq x y z
N MET A 1 -36.36 12.93 12.65
CA MET A 1 -34.91 13.21 12.39
C MET A 1 -34.86 13.96 11.05
N SER A 2 -34.23 15.13 11.00
CA SER A 2 -34.14 15.90 9.75
C SER A 2 -33.17 15.24 8.76
N ALA A 3 -33.34 15.46 7.45
CA ALA A 3 -32.48 14.96 6.40
C ALA A 3 -30.98 15.31 6.65
N ALA A 4 -30.70 16.49 7.17
CA ALA A 4 -29.36 16.95 7.53
C ALA A 4 -28.68 16.09 8.62
N THR A 5 -29.44 15.56 9.60
CA THR A 5 -28.87 14.68 10.65
C THR A 5 -28.62 13.27 10.15
N ALA A 6 -29.41 12.80 9.18
CA ALA A 6 -29.18 11.50 8.52
C ALA A 6 -27.95 11.55 7.60
N GLU A 7 -27.78 12.62 6.83
CA GLU A 7 -26.62 12.83 5.95
C GLU A 7 -25.31 12.92 6.74
N SER A 8 -25.30 13.60 7.91
CA SER A 8 -24.12 13.69 8.77
C SER A 8 -23.71 12.33 9.37
N LYS A 9 -24.69 11.49 9.74
CA LYS A 9 -24.40 10.13 10.25
C LYS A 9 -23.84 9.22 9.17
N THR A 10 -24.40 9.24 7.97
CA THR A 10 -23.91 8.45 6.83
C THR A 10 -22.48 8.84 6.46
N SER A 11 -22.18 10.14 6.36
CA SER A 11 -20.84 10.64 6.09
C SER A 11 -19.83 10.17 7.17
N TYR A 12 -20.21 10.25 8.45
CA TYR A 12 -19.38 9.79 9.55
C TYR A 12 -19.03 8.29 9.45
N ILE A 13 -20.03 7.44 9.15
CA ILE A 13 -19.84 5.99 9.00
C ILE A 13 -18.90 5.69 7.81
N LEU A 14 -19.16 6.32 6.66
CA LEU A 14 -18.34 6.12 5.46
C LEU A 14 -16.89 6.57 5.67
N ASP A 15 -16.68 7.67 6.38
CA ASP A 15 -15.36 8.15 6.76
C ASP A 15 -14.61 7.16 7.67
N LYS A 16 -15.33 6.52 8.61
CA LYS A 16 -14.76 5.46 9.47
C LYS A 16 -14.43 4.22 8.65
N LEU A 17 -15.35 3.76 7.80
CA LEU A 17 -15.14 2.60 6.94
C LEU A 17 -13.98 2.81 5.97
N GLN A 18 -13.83 4.01 5.40
CA GLN A 18 -12.70 4.35 4.53
C GLN A 18 -11.37 4.20 5.28
N SER A 19 -11.25 4.74 6.48
CA SER A 19 -10.02 4.59 7.25
C SER A 19 -9.78 3.15 7.71
N LEU A 20 -10.83 2.40 8.05
CA LEU A 20 -10.75 1.00 8.45
C LEU A 20 -10.28 0.12 7.28
N SER A 21 -10.86 0.29 6.09
CA SER A 21 -10.48 -0.46 4.89
C SER A 21 -9.01 -0.25 4.50
N GLY A 22 -8.48 0.96 4.72
CA GLY A 22 -7.08 1.27 4.45
C GLY A 22 -6.11 0.60 5.41
N VAL A 23 -6.48 0.43 6.68
CA VAL A 23 -5.57 -0.14 7.69
C VAL A 23 -5.71 -1.66 7.79
N ILE A 24 -6.93 -2.17 7.93
CA ILE A 24 -7.11 -3.60 8.22
C ILE A 24 -6.86 -4.45 6.96
N PRO A 25 -7.68 -4.43 5.88
CA PRO A 25 -7.41 -5.30 4.75
C PRO A 25 -6.22 -4.83 3.89
N ILE A 26 -6.19 -3.56 3.50
CA ILE A 26 -5.18 -3.08 2.54
C ILE A 26 -3.81 -2.94 3.21
N GLY A 27 -3.74 -2.37 4.41
CA GLY A 27 -2.49 -2.19 5.14
C GLY A 27 -1.88 -3.53 5.57
N ALA A 28 -2.71 -4.47 6.07
CA ALA A 28 -2.25 -5.81 6.40
C ALA A 28 -1.76 -6.55 5.15
N TYR A 29 -2.48 -6.45 4.04
CA TYR A 29 -2.04 -7.01 2.77
C TYR A 29 -0.71 -6.43 2.28
N LEU A 30 -0.49 -5.12 2.40
CA LEU A 30 0.78 -4.51 2.00
C LEU A 30 1.96 -5.11 2.79
N VAL A 31 1.80 -5.30 4.10
CA VAL A 31 2.84 -5.91 4.95
C VAL A 31 3.08 -7.35 4.55
N ASP A 32 2.03 -8.15 4.39
CA ASP A 32 2.11 -9.54 3.93
C ASP A 32 2.73 -9.65 2.53
N HIS A 33 2.35 -8.76 1.62
CA HIS A 33 2.88 -8.69 0.25
C HIS A 33 4.39 -8.41 0.25
N LEU A 34 4.85 -7.45 1.05
CA LEU A 34 6.29 -7.16 1.20
C LEU A 34 7.03 -8.34 1.85
N TRP A 35 6.42 -8.96 2.86
CA TRP A 35 6.96 -10.17 3.50
C TRP A 35 7.12 -11.31 2.50
N SER A 36 6.07 -11.64 1.76
CA SER A 36 6.08 -12.70 0.74
C SER A 36 7.12 -12.43 -0.36
N ASN A 37 7.23 -11.18 -0.82
CA ASN A 37 8.23 -10.80 -1.81
C ASN A 37 9.65 -10.82 -1.26
N SER A 38 9.87 -10.66 0.05
CA SER A 38 11.21 -10.74 0.66
C SER A 38 11.87 -12.12 0.52
N TYR A 39 11.09 -13.17 0.26
CA TYR A 39 11.66 -14.49 -0.04
C TYR A 39 12.49 -14.50 -1.33
N ALA A 40 12.36 -13.52 -2.21
CA ALA A 40 13.25 -13.29 -3.33
C ALA A 40 14.71 -13.04 -2.90
N LEU A 41 14.93 -12.62 -1.64
CA LEU A 41 16.26 -12.42 -1.07
C LEU A 41 16.83 -13.69 -0.43
N VAL A 42 16.05 -14.77 -0.37
CA VAL A 42 16.44 -16.05 0.22
C VAL A 42 16.86 -17.03 -0.87
N SER A 43 15.97 -17.33 -1.82
CA SER A 43 16.28 -18.14 -3.02
C SER A 43 15.15 -18.04 -4.05
N ILE A 44 15.47 -18.35 -5.31
CA ILE A 44 14.52 -18.44 -6.42
C ILE A 44 13.44 -19.48 -6.13
N GLU A 45 13.82 -20.66 -5.65
CA GLU A 45 12.92 -21.77 -5.35
C GLU A 45 11.93 -21.36 -4.26
N LYS A 46 12.42 -20.71 -3.19
CA LYS A 46 11.57 -20.30 -2.08
C LYS A 46 10.56 -19.23 -2.49
N TYR A 47 10.99 -18.25 -3.29
CA TYR A 47 10.10 -17.24 -3.84
C TYR A 47 9.02 -17.88 -4.71
N ASN A 48 9.41 -18.76 -5.65
CA ASN A 48 8.49 -19.46 -6.55
C ASN A 48 7.53 -20.38 -5.78
N GLN A 49 7.98 -21.03 -4.72
CA GLN A 49 7.13 -21.84 -3.83
C GLN A 49 6.06 -20.98 -3.19
N ILE A 50 6.44 -19.89 -2.49
CA ILE A 50 5.49 -19.00 -1.80
C ILE A 50 4.48 -18.40 -2.79
N SER A 51 4.94 -17.92 -3.95
CA SER A 51 4.07 -17.40 -5.01
C SER A 51 3.13 -18.46 -5.55
N GLY A 52 3.60 -19.72 -5.68
CA GLY A 52 2.79 -20.86 -6.10
C GLY A 52 1.73 -21.23 -5.07
N ASP A 53 2.10 -21.31 -3.80
CA ASP A 53 1.19 -21.67 -2.70
C ASP A 53 0.02 -20.68 -2.60
N LEU A 54 0.28 -19.38 -2.80
CA LEU A 54 -0.77 -18.35 -2.85
C LEU A 54 -1.77 -18.57 -4.01
N GLN A 55 -1.35 -19.25 -5.10
CA GLN A 55 -2.26 -19.58 -6.22
C GLN A 55 -3.22 -20.73 -5.90
N THR A 56 -2.89 -21.58 -4.92
CA THR A 56 -3.67 -22.78 -4.56
C THR A 56 -4.74 -22.50 -3.51
N VAL A 57 -4.83 -21.28 -2.99
CA VAL A 57 -5.86 -20.91 -1.99
C VAL A 57 -7.26 -21.18 -2.54
N PRO A 58 -8.10 -22.00 -1.83
CA PRO A 58 -9.47 -22.26 -2.26
C PRO A 58 -10.28 -20.97 -2.40
N TRP A 59 -11.09 -20.88 -3.46
CA TRP A 59 -11.91 -19.70 -3.73
C TRP A 59 -11.13 -18.39 -3.85
N ARG A 60 -9.84 -18.47 -4.19
CA ARG A 60 -8.90 -17.35 -4.26
C ARG A 60 -9.49 -16.06 -4.85
N ILE A 61 -10.12 -16.15 -6.02
CA ILE A 61 -10.73 -14.97 -6.69
C ILE A 61 -11.79 -14.32 -5.81
N GLY A 62 -12.63 -15.12 -5.15
CA GLY A 62 -13.67 -14.62 -4.23
C GLY A 62 -13.08 -13.99 -2.98
N VAL A 63 -12.04 -14.61 -2.41
CA VAL A 63 -11.30 -14.07 -1.25
C VAL A 63 -10.60 -12.77 -1.63
N GLU A 64 -9.86 -12.75 -2.72
CA GLU A 64 -9.21 -11.53 -3.24
C GLU A 64 -10.23 -10.41 -3.48
N ALA A 65 -11.37 -10.73 -4.09
CA ALA A 65 -12.41 -9.75 -4.34
C ALA A 65 -12.98 -9.15 -3.04
N ALA A 66 -13.31 -10.00 -2.06
CA ALA A 66 -13.93 -9.57 -0.82
C ALA A 66 -12.95 -8.84 0.12
N VAL A 67 -11.71 -9.33 0.24
CA VAL A 67 -10.74 -8.86 1.22
C VAL A 67 -9.81 -7.77 0.67
N LEU A 68 -9.56 -7.77 -0.65
CA LEU A 68 -8.62 -6.81 -1.26
C LEU A 68 -9.29 -5.86 -2.25
N TRP A 69 -9.94 -6.37 -3.30
CA TRP A 69 -10.43 -5.55 -4.41
C TRP A 69 -11.54 -4.57 -4.02
N LEU A 70 -12.58 -5.07 -3.36
CA LEU A 70 -13.70 -4.22 -2.94
C LEU A 70 -13.26 -3.19 -1.89
N PRO A 71 -12.49 -3.54 -0.83
CA PRO A 71 -11.93 -2.56 0.08
C PRO A 71 -11.03 -1.54 -0.60
N LEU A 72 -10.17 -1.95 -1.54
CA LEU A 72 -9.27 -1.06 -2.27
C LEU A 72 -10.03 -0.06 -3.15
N LEU A 73 -11.03 -0.52 -3.91
CA LEU A 73 -11.88 0.34 -4.72
C LEU A 73 -12.64 1.34 -3.85
N PHE A 74 -13.27 0.86 -2.78
CA PHE A 74 -13.98 1.74 -1.85
C PHE A 74 -13.04 2.77 -1.21
N HIS A 75 -11.89 2.32 -0.70
CA HIS A 75 -10.89 3.19 -0.07
C HIS A 75 -10.42 4.29 -1.01
N SER A 76 -10.11 3.93 -2.25
CA SER A 76 -9.59 4.86 -3.25
C SER A 76 -10.66 5.83 -3.73
N LEU A 77 -11.83 5.34 -4.16
CA LEU A 77 -12.90 6.17 -4.70
C LEU A 77 -13.45 7.14 -3.64
N TYR A 78 -13.70 6.62 -2.44
CA TYR A 78 -14.14 7.47 -1.34
C TYR A 78 -13.02 8.40 -0.85
N GLY A 79 -11.77 7.98 -0.95
CA GLY A 79 -10.59 8.81 -0.69
C GLY A 79 -10.52 10.02 -1.64
N PHE A 80 -10.80 9.86 -2.93
CA PHE A 80 -10.91 10.96 -3.88
C PHE A 80 -12.04 11.93 -3.54
N TYR A 81 -13.18 11.41 -3.09
CA TYR A 81 -14.28 12.24 -2.60
C TYR A 81 -13.88 13.08 -1.37
N ILE A 82 -13.17 12.47 -0.39
CA ILE A 82 -12.64 13.21 0.76
C ILE A 82 -11.62 14.26 0.30
N TRP A 83 -10.77 13.91 -0.67
CA TRP A 83 -9.78 14.85 -1.21
C TRP A 83 -10.45 16.05 -1.87
N SER A 84 -11.48 15.85 -2.69
CA SER A 84 -12.18 16.93 -3.38
C SER A 84 -12.83 17.95 -2.43
N LYS A 85 -13.20 17.53 -1.23
CA LYS A 85 -13.77 18.41 -0.18
C LYS A 85 -12.71 19.08 0.69
N GLY A 86 -11.48 18.54 0.73
CA GLY A 86 -10.45 19.04 1.60
C GLY A 86 -9.71 20.24 1.02
N LYS A 87 -9.44 21.24 1.88
CA LYS A 87 -8.65 22.42 1.53
C LYS A 87 -7.30 22.35 2.26
N SER A 88 -6.22 22.61 1.54
CA SER A 88 -4.88 22.76 2.13
C SER A 88 -4.65 24.22 2.52
N ASN A 89 -4.04 24.41 3.68
CA ASN A 89 -3.58 25.72 4.17
C ASN A 89 -2.08 25.74 4.44
N VAL A 90 -1.34 24.76 3.90
CA VAL A 90 0.09 24.55 4.17
C VAL A 90 0.96 25.77 3.81
N LEU A 91 0.57 26.54 2.80
CA LEU A 91 1.31 27.74 2.39
C LEU A 91 1.16 28.88 3.41
N SER A 92 0.01 28.99 4.08
CA SER A 92 -0.25 29.99 5.12
C SER A 92 0.20 29.52 6.51
N HIS A 93 0.18 28.22 6.74
CA HIS A 93 0.49 27.58 8.02
C HIS A 93 1.37 26.33 7.79
N PRO A 94 2.69 26.49 7.60
CA PRO A 94 3.59 25.41 7.21
C PRO A 94 4.01 24.51 8.37
N TRP A 95 3.06 24.13 9.22
CA TRP A 95 3.31 23.22 10.33
C TRP A 95 3.38 21.77 9.86
N MET A 96 4.10 20.94 10.59
CA MET A 96 4.31 19.53 10.25
C MET A 96 2.98 18.79 10.00
N SER A 97 1.96 19.01 10.82
CA SER A 97 0.64 18.37 10.65
C SER A 97 -0.02 18.73 9.30
N ASN A 98 0.14 19.97 8.84
CA ASN A 98 -0.40 20.42 7.56
C ASN A 98 0.38 19.82 6.38
N TRP A 99 1.70 19.66 6.51
CA TRP A 99 2.48 18.91 5.53
C TRP A 99 2.09 17.44 5.49
N MET A 100 1.92 16.78 6.65
CA MET A 100 1.46 15.39 6.71
C MET A 100 0.09 15.21 6.05
N TYR A 101 -0.81 16.19 6.19
CA TYR A 101 -2.10 16.21 5.51
C TYR A 101 -1.96 16.27 3.98
N VAL A 102 -1.08 17.11 3.45
CA VAL A 102 -0.82 17.22 2.00
C VAL A 102 -0.15 15.96 1.47
N LEU A 103 0.90 15.50 2.15
CA LEU A 103 1.65 14.31 1.77
C LEU A 103 0.79 13.04 1.80
N GLN A 104 -0.15 12.92 2.75
CA GLN A 104 -1.10 11.80 2.78
C GLN A 104 -1.95 11.72 1.50
N ARG A 105 -2.36 12.86 0.97
CA ARG A 105 -3.15 12.92 -0.25
C ARG A 105 -2.33 12.58 -1.48
N TRP A 106 -1.18 13.21 -1.63
CA TRP A 106 -0.31 12.97 -2.77
C TRP A 106 0.25 11.55 -2.79
N SER A 107 0.65 11.02 -1.64
CA SER A 107 1.08 9.62 -1.55
C SER A 107 -0.05 8.64 -1.89
N GLY A 108 -1.29 8.94 -1.50
CA GLY A 108 -2.47 8.14 -1.89
C GLY A 108 -2.73 8.18 -3.40
N MET A 109 -2.55 9.34 -4.06
CA MET A 109 -2.68 9.45 -5.51
C MET A 109 -1.59 8.66 -6.24
N ILE A 110 -0.33 8.83 -5.81
CA ILE A 110 0.80 8.09 -6.40
C ILE A 110 0.61 6.58 -6.19
N ALA A 111 0.21 6.17 -4.99
CA ALA A 111 -0.08 4.78 -4.67
C ALA A 111 -1.20 4.22 -5.56
N PHE A 112 -2.29 4.95 -5.79
CA PHE A 112 -3.39 4.53 -6.66
C PHE A 112 -2.92 4.28 -8.10
N VAL A 113 -2.16 5.21 -8.68
CA VAL A 113 -1.62 5.07 -10.04
C VAL A 113 -0.64 3.90 -10.11
N PHE A 114 0.27 3.80 -9.13
CA PHE A 114 1.25 2.72 -9.06
C PHE A 114 0.58 1.36 -8.89
N ILE A 115 -0.36 1.20 -7.97
CA ILE A 115 -1.06 -0.07 -7.75
C ILE A 115 -1.83 -0.49 -9.01
N GLY A 116 -2.50 0.44 -9.69
CA GLY A 116 -3.18 0.16 -10.95
C GLY A 116 -2.24 -0.35 -12.04
N TRP A 117 -1.10 0.32 -12.22
CA TRP A 117 -0.06 -0.10 -13.16
C TRP A 117 0.60 -1.42 -12.75
N HIS A 118 1.01 -1.55 -11.48
CA HIS A 118 1.60 -2.77 -10.92
C HIS A 118 0.68 -3.98 -11.10
N LEU A 119 -0.60 -3.80 -10.80
CA LEU A 119 -1.59 -4.84 -11.00
C LEU A 119 -1.74 -5.24 -12.46
N TYR A 120 -1.76 -4.26 -13.36
CA TYR A 120 -1.84 -4.52 -14.79
C TYR A 120 -0.63 -5.33 -15.28
N THR A 121 0.58 -4.94 -14.92
CA THR A 121 1.81 -5.62 -15.34
C THR A 121 1.93 -7.02 -14.76
N GLU A 122 1.73 -7.18 -13.45
CA GLU A 122 1.96 -8.46 -12.77
C GLU A 122 0.83 -9.47 -12.93
N ARG A 123 -0.42 -8.99 -13.05
CA ARG A 123 -1.59 -9.86 -13.14
C ARG A 123 -2.04 -10.15 -14.56
N PHE A 124 -1.93 -9.15 -15.46
CA PHE A 124 -2.48 -9.21 -16.82
C PHE A 124 -1.39 -9.08 -17.89
N GLY A 125 -0.15 -8.72 -17.54
CA GLY A 125 0.95 -8.47 -18.47
C GLY A 125 1.60 -9.69 -19.14
N GLY A 126 0.99 -10.87 -19.00
CA GLY A 126 1.41 -12.07 -19.75
C GLY A 126 2.39 -13.00 -19.02
N HIS A 127 2.85 -12.66 -17.84
CA HIS A 127 3.73 -13.56 -17.05
C HIS A 127 2.96 -14.69 -16.32
N GLY A 128 1.65 -14.75 -16.45
CA GLY A 128 0.70 -15.79 -16.05
C GLY A 128 0.69 -16.14 -14.56
N VAL A 129 1.83 -16.44 -13.99
CA VAL A 129 2.11 -16.59 -12.57
C VAL A 129 3.36 -15.77 -12.30
N THR A 130 3.31 -14.85 -11.34
CA THR A 130 4.46 -14.04 -10.95
C THR A 130 5.57 -14.96 -10.44
N ARG A 131 6.53 -15.25 -11.29
CA ARG A 131 7.71 -16.04 -10.96
C ARG A 131 8.92 -15.12 -10.84
N TYR A 132 9.92 -15.54 -10.09
CA TYR A 132 11.16 -14.78 -9.91
C TYR A 132 11.73 -14.27 -11.24
N ALA A 133 11.81 -15.14 -12.26
CA ALA A 133 12.37 -14.79 -13.57
C ALA A 133 11.60 -13.66 -14.26
N GLY A 134 10.26 -13.67 -14.21
CA GLY A 134 9.43 -12.60 -14.80
C GLY A 134 9.66 -11.25 -14.12
N VAL A 135 9.63 -11.23 -12.79
CA VAL A 135 9.89 -10.00 -12.02
C VAL A 135 11.31 -9.49 -12.25
N ALA A 136 12.31 -10.38 -12.27
CA ALA A 136 13.70 -10.01 -12.53
C ALA A 136 13.88 -9.44 -13.94
N GLN A 137 13.15 -9.96 -14.94
CA GLN A 137 13.15 -9.44 -16.29
C GLN A 137 12.57 -8.02 -16.36
N ASP A 138 11.47 -7.76 -15.67
CA ASP A 138 10.89 -6.42 -15.60
C ASP A 138 11.83 -5.46 -14.84
N MET A 139 12.44 -5.90 -13.75
CA MET A 139 13.39 -5.11 -12.97
C MET A 139 14.75 -4.91 -13.67
N ALA A 140 15.04 -5.59 -14.77
CA ALA A 140 16.19 -5.26 -15.61
C ALA A 140 16.03 -3.87 -16.28
N ASN A 141 14.80 -3.38 -16.43
CA ASN A 141 14.53 -2.06 -16.96
C ASN A 141 14.60 -0.99 -15.84
N PRO A 142 15.51 -0.01 -15.90
CA PRO A 142 15.67 1.00 -14.85
C PRO A 142 14.42 1.88 -14.64
N TRP A 143 13.56 2.03 -15.65
CA TRP A 143 12.29 2.74 -15.48
C TRP A 143 11.29 2.00 -14.60
N TYR A 144 11.26 0.66 -14.70
CA TYR A 144 10.48 -0.17 -13.77
C TYR A 144 11.01 -0.02 -12.35
N VAL A 145 12.33 -0.12 -12.16
CA VAL A 145 12.96 0.08 -10.85
C VAL A 145 12.58 1.44 -10.25
N ALA A 146 12.69 2.51 -11.03
CA ALA A 146 12.32 3.85 -10.57
C ALA A 146 10.83 3.95 -10.19
N ALA A 147 9.93 3.40 -11.03
CA ALA A 147 8.50 3.38 -10.76
C ALA A 147 8.16 2.57 -9.50
N TYR A 148 8.79 1.40 -9.31
CA TYR A 148 8.60 0.59 -8.10
C TYR A 148 9.13 1.27 -6.84
N ILE A 149 10.30 1.92 -6.89
CA ILE A 149 10.81 2.68 -5.74
C ILE A 149 9.85 3.81 -5.36
N ILE A 150 9.39 4.59 -6.34
CA ILE A 150 8.41 5.68 -6.10
C ILE A 150 7.11 5.10 -5.52
N GLY A 151 6.60 4.02 -6.08
CA GLY A 151 5.37 3.36 -5.62
C GLY A 151 5.50 2.79 -4.22
N VAL A 152 6.59 2.08 -3.93
CA VAL A 152 6.88 1.53 -2.60
C VAL A 152 6.98 2.63 -1.55
N VAL A 153 7.72 3.71 -1.82
CA VAL A 153 7.83 4.86 -0.92
C VAL A 153 6.45 5.48 -0.67
N ALA A 154 5.66 5.69 -1.74
CA ALA A 154 4.34 6.28 -1.63
C ALA A 154 3.37 5.41 -0.83
N CYS A 155 3.29 4.10 -1.11
CA CYS A 155 2.43 3.16 -0.39
C CYS A 155 2.82 3.04 1.09
N SER A 156 4.11 2.92 1.37
CA SER A 156 4.65 2.77 2.72
C SER A 156 4.44 4.03 3.56
N PHE A 157 4.69 5.21 2.99
CA PHE A 157 4.41 6.48 3.66
C PHE A 157 2.90 6.65 3.91
N HIS A 158 2.07 6.33 2.89
CA HIS A 158 0.61 6.42 2.99
C HIS A 158 0.07 5.54 4.12
N LEU A 159 0.57 4.30 4.24
CA LEU A 159 0.23 3.40 5.33
C LEU A 159 0.72 3.96 6.68
N GLY A 160 2.00 4.34 6.79
CA GLY A 160 2.58 4.81 8.05
C GLY A 160 1.86 6.05 8.61
N ASN A 161 1.67 7.07 7.79
CA ASN A 161 0.90 8.25 8.18
C ASN A 161 -0.61 7.95 8.33
N GLY A 162 -1.12 6.99 7.57
CA GLY A 162 -2.48 6.46 7.69
C GLY A 162 -2.76 5.83 9.04
N LEU A 163 -1.81 5.08 9.61
CA LEU A 163 -1.90 4.49 10.95
C LEU A 163 -2.02 5.56 12.05
N TRP A 164 -1.23 6.64 11.95
CA TRP A 164 -1.38 7.78 12.86
C TRP A 164 -2.77 8.43 12.74
N ASN A 165 -3.20 8.73 11.51
CA ASN A 165 -4.52 9.29 11.25
C ASN A 165 -5.65 8.38 11.76
N PHE A 166 -5.52 7.07 11.57
CA PHE A 166 -6.46 6.08 12.08
C PHE A 166 -6.54 6.13 13.60
N ALA A 167 -5.41 6.09 14.29
CA ALA A 167 -5.36 6.12 15.76
C ALA A 167 -6.03 7.39 16.33
N CYS A 168 -5.79 8.56 15.70
CA CYS A 168 -6.44 9.80 16.10
C CYS A 168 -7.95 9.78 15.79
N LYS A 169 -8.33 9.37 14.58
CA LYS A 169 -9.72 9.36 14.12
C LYS A 169 -10.62 8.39 14.90
N TRP A 170 -10.04 7.27 15.37
CA TRP A 170 -10.78 6.26 16.15
C TRP A 170 -10.75 6.50 17.65
N GLY A 171 -10.10 7.58 18.12
CA GLY A 171 -10.02 7.90 19.55
C GLY A 171 -9.08 6.98 20.32
N ILE A 172 -8.16 6.28 19.64
CA ILE A 172 -7.11 5.47 20.27
C ILE A 172 -6.03 6.39 20.84
N ALA A 173 -5.67 7.43 20.07
CA ALA A 173 -4.67 8.42 20.46
C ALA A 173 -5.34 9.78 20.77
N ILE A 174 -5.84 9.95 22.02
CA ILE A 174 -6.60 11.14 22.44
C ILE A 174 -5.67 12.25 22.94
N THR A 175 -4.61 11.89 23.65
CA THR A 175 -3.69 12.87 24.26
C THR A 175 -2.54 13.23 23.32
N PRO A 176 -1.92 14.43 23.46
CA PRO A 176 -0.75 14.80 22.66
C PRO A 176 0.41 13.79 22.77
N LYS A 177 0.57 13.16 23.93
CA LYS A 177 1.58 12.09 24.14
C LYS A 177 1.23 10.85 23.34
N ALA A 178 -0.04 10.40 23.38
CA ALA A 178 -0.51 9.24 22.62
C ALA A 178 -0.45 9.49 21.11
N GLN A 179 -0.79 10.69 20.64
CA GLN A 179 -0.67 11.08 19.22
C GLN A 179 0.78 11.05 18.74
N ARG A 180 1.73 11.53 19.55
CA ARG A 180 3.17 11.40 19.22
C ARG A 180 3.63 9.95 19.17
N ALA A 181 3.20 9.12 20.12
CA ALA A 181 3.54 7.70 20.12
C ALA A 181 2.97 6.97 18.88
N ALA A 182 1.71 7.23 18.54
CA ALA A 182 1.10 6.71 17.31
C ALA A 182 1.82 7.20 16.04
N GLY A 183 2.29 8.45 16.02
CA GLY A 183 3.10 9.00 14.93
C GLY A 183 4.45 8.28 14.78
N TRP A 184 5.16 8.03 15.87
CA TRP A 184 6.41 7.26 15.84
C TRP A 184 6.19 5.81 15.43
N PHE A 185 5.13 5.17 15.90
CA PHE A 185 4.76 3.82 15.46
C PHE A 185 4.48 3.78 13.96
N GLY A 186 3.65 4.72 13.46
CA GLY A 186 3.37 4.83 12.04
C GLY A 186 4.63 5.09 11.20
N ALA A 187 5.52 5.98 11.67
CA ALA A 187 6.80 6.24 11.01
C ALA A 187 7.69 5.00 10.98
N LEU A 188 7.77 4.25 12.08
CA LEU A 188 8.53 2.98 12.13
C LEU A 188 7.99 1.99 11.10
N VAL A 189 6.67 1.77 11.06
CA VAL A 189 6.06 0.87 10.07
C VAL A 189 6.32 1.35 8.64
N GLY A 190 6.10 2.62 8.35
CA GLY A 190 6.31 3.18 7.02
C GLY A 190 7.77 3.07 6.56
N VAL A 191 8.73 3.40 7.42
CA VAL A 191 10.16 3.27 7.11
C VAL A 191 10.55 1.81 6.91
N SER A 192 10.10 0.90 7.79
CA SER A 192 10.39 -0.54 7.66
C SER A 192 9.85 -1.11 6.35
N CYS A 193 8.61 -0.79 5.98
CA CYS A 193 8.03 -1.20 4.70
C CYS A 193 8.79 -0.61 3.50
N THR A 194 9.18 0.67 3.58
CA THR A 194 9.99 1.33 2.54
C THR A 194 11.32 0.61 2.34
N LEU A 195 12.05 0.37 3.42
CA LEU A 195 13.36 -0.30 3.35
C LEU A 195 13.22 -1.72 2.82
N ALA A 196 12.28 -2.50 3.34
CA ALA A 196 12.02 -3.86 2.88
C ALA A 196 11.71 -3.88 1.37
N GLY A 197 10.80 -3.02 0.91
CA GLY A 197 10.43 -2.99 -0.50
C GLY A 197 11.56 -2.53 -1.41
N ILE A 198 12.35 -1.51 -1.02
CA ILE A 198 13.52 -1.06 -1.79
C ILE A 198 14.56 -2.18 -1.90
N VAL A 199 14.86 -2.88 -0.80
CA VAL A 199 15.83 -3.98 -0.81
C VAL A 199 15.36 -5.12 -1.73
N VAL A 200 14.07 -5.45 -1.72
CA VAL A 200 13.49 -6.45 -2.64
C VAL A 200 13.62 -6.01 -4.10
N VAL A 201 13.26 -4.77 -4.42
CA VAL A 201 13.36 -4.23 -5.80
C VAL A 201 14.81 -4.26 -6.28
N ILE A 202 15.76 -3.85 -5.43
CA ILE A 202 17.21 -3.88 -5.74
C ILE A 202 17.68 -5.34 -5.91
N GLY A 203 17.19 -6.25 -5.07
CA GLY A 203 17.53 -7.68 -5.16
C GLY A 203 17.12 -8.30 -6.50
N PHE A 204 15.94 -7.96 -7.00
CA PHE A 204 15.50 -8.36 -8.34
C PHE A 204 16.30 -7.69 -9.45
N HIS A 205 16.59 -6.40 -9.34
CA HIS A 205 17.32 -5.64 -10.36
C HIS A 205 18.72 -6.19 -10.61
N TYR A 206 19.45 -6.52 -9.54
CA TYR A 206 20.79 -7.10 -9.65
C TYR A 206 20.78 -8.62 -9.84
N ALA A 207 19.60 -9.24 -9.92
CA ALA A 207 19.43 -10.69 -10.00
C ALA A 207 20.40 -11.39 -9.03
N TRP A 208 20.29 -11.11 -7.71
CA TRP A 208 21.20 -11.64 -6.70
C TRP A 208 21.36 -13.17 -6.77
N PHE A 209 20.40 -13.83 -7.40
CA PHE A 209 20.52 -15.24 -7.77
C PHE A 209 20.61 -15.36 -9.29
N PRO A 210 21.68 -15.96 -9.85
CA PRO A 210 21.81 -16.12 -11.28
C PRO A 210 20.66 -16.97 -11.85
N LEU A 211 20.01 -16.47 -12.90
CA LEU A 211 18.87 -17.13 -13.56
C LEU A 211 19.24 -18.39 -14.35
N GLY A 212 20.46 -18.90 -14.18
CA GLY A 212 20.97 -20.06 -14.92
C GLY A 212 20.02 -21.26 -14.87
N GLY A 213 19.33 -21.53 -15.98
CA GLY A 213 18.37 -22.64 -16.14
C GLY A 213 16.91 -22.32 -15.95
N TYR A 214 16.53 -21.12 -15.52
CA TYR A 214 15.12 -20.70 -15.33
C TYR A 214 14.56 -19.84 -16.48
N VAL A 215 15.38 -19.53 -17.47
CA VAL A 215 15.01 -18.82 -18.70
C VAL A 215 14.94 -19.83 -19.82
N GLN A 216 13.91 -20.66 -19.85
CA GLN A 216 13.48 -21.45 -21.00
C GLN A 216 11.98 -21.31 -21.22
#